data_4e6cc332191cf27a884b16b3b35e7f6a
#
_entry.id   4e6cc332191cf27a884b16b3b35e7f6a
#
_cell.length_a   1.000
_cell.length_b   1.000
_cell.length_c   1.000
_cell.angle_alpha   90.00
_cell.angle_beta   90.00
_cell.angle_gamma   90.00
#
_symmetry.space_group_name_H-M   'P 1'
#
loop_
_entity.id
_entity.type
_entity.pdbx_description
1 polymer ?
#
loop_
_entity_poly.entity_id
_entity_poly.type
_entity_poly.pdbx_seq_one_letter_code
_entity_poly.pdbx_strand_id
1 'polypeptide(L)'
;MPFYDYMPVGNVWAWDVPFRTEPITTHEKNSYELWMITMHSETGTRLMIKAMQDPNAPTVDRLPLNEFLNRDAVILDVPCGMDGAVTAEQVRSAAGNADIRKGDIFILRTGWGDDERYLELGDAYARRGPCISKEGAEELCRIMHENESSLAGSDVAYWGRGDKYQ
;
A
#
# COMPACT_ATOMS: atom_id res chain seq x y z
N MET A 1 12.08 1.13 -4.87
CA MET A 1 11.83 -0.26 -5.31
C MET A 1 11.85 -0.25 -6.83
N PRO A 2 12.66 -1.07 -7.51
CA PRO A 2 12.65 -1.11 -8.96
C PRO A 2 11.31 -1.68 -9.45
N PHE A 3 10.80 -1.15 -10.56
CA PHE A 3 9.65 -1.72 -11.26
C PHE A 3 10.16 -2.83 -12.19
N TYR A 4 9.49 -3.96 -12.18
CA TYR A 4 9.78 -5.08 -13.06
C TYR A 4 8.55 -5.40 -13.91
N ASP A 5 8.75 -5.81 -15.16
CA ASP A 5 7.67 -6.13 -16.09
C ASP A 5 6.75 -7.28 -15.63
N TYR A 6 7.19 -8.04 -14.65
CA TYR A 6 6.45 -9.17 -14.06
C TYR A 6 5.93 -8.92 -12.64
N MET A 7 5.93 -7.68 -12.16
CA MET A 7 5.34 -7.38 -10.85
C MET A 7 3.84 -7.72 -10.85
N PRO A 8 3.38 -8.61 -9.95
CA PRO A 8 1.99 -9.09 -9.94
C PRO A 8 0.99 -8.02 -9.51
N VAL A 9 1.46 -6.88 -9.02
CA VAL A 9 0.63 -5.80 -8.47
C VAL A 9 -0.21 -5.04 -9.49
N GLY A 10 -0.11 -5.34 -10.77
CA GLY A 10 -0.91 -4.71 -11.83
C GLY A 10 -2.06 -5.56 -12.36
N ASN A 11 -2.27 -6.79 -11.86
CA ASN A 11 -3.22 -7.74 -12.44
C ASN A 11 -4.21 -8.32 -11.43
N VAL A 12 -4.52 -7.60 -10.37
CA VAL A 12 -5.46 -8.08 -9.33
C VAL A 12 -6.90 -8.07 -9.84
N TRP A 13 -7.22 -7.09 -10.66
CA TRP A 13 -8.55 -6.91 -11.25
C TRP A 13 -8.51 -7.18 -12.75
N ALA A 14 -9.60 -7.68 -13.32
CA ALA A 14 -9.69 -8.00 -14.74
C ALA A 14 -9.45 -6.79 -15.67
N TRP A 15 -9.59 -5.56 -15.14
CA TRP A 15 -9.38 -4.30 -15.85
C TRP A 15 -8.01 -3.66 -15.59
N ASP A 16 -7.18 -4.26 -14.72
CA ASP A 16 -5.86 -3.71 -14.44
C ASP A 16 -4.99 -3.74 -15.70
N VAL A 17 -4.35 -2.63 -15.98
CA VAL A 17 -3.35 -2.53 -17.04
C VAL A 17 -2.02 -3.03 -16.48
N PRO A 18 -1.42 -4.07 -17.07
CA PRO A 18 -0.11 -4.54 -16.63
C PRO A 18 0.94 -3.44 -16.79
N PHE A 19 1.89 -3.39 -15.86
CA PHE A 19 3.08 -2.54 -16.02
C PHE A 19 3.84 -2.96 -17.27
N ARG A 20 4.13 -2.01 -18.15
CA ARG A 20 4.86 -2.22 -19.39
C ARG A 20 5.85 -1.11 -19.64
N THR A 21 6.99 -1.46 -20.21
CA THR A 21 7.97 -0.53 -20.72
C THR A 21 8.26 -0.85 -22.17
N GLU A 22 8.30 0.16 -23.01
CA GLU A 22 8.59 0.06 -24.45
C GLU A 22 9.63 1.11 -24.82
N PRO A 23 10.76 0.74 -25.47
CA PRO A 23 11.75 1.71 -25.90
C PRO A 23 11.19 2.52 -27.08
N ILE A 24 11.21 3.84 -26.97
CA ILE A 24 10.91 4.78 -28.06
C ILE A 24 12.17 5.06 -28.86
N THR A 25 13.30 5.28 -28.17
CA THR A 25 14.62 5.48 -28.74
C THR A 25 15.64 4.57 -28.05
N THR A 26 16.72 4.25 -28.75
CA THR A 26 17.83 3.47 -28.18
C THR A 26 19.16 4.16 -28.47
N HIS A 27 20.18 3.89 -27.65
CA HIS A 27 21.53 4.40 -27.86
C HIS A 27 22.07 4.08 -29.25
N GLU A 28 21.81 2.88 -29.76
CA GLU A 28 22.29 2.44 -31.07
C GLU A 28 21.72 3.27 -32.23
N LYS A 29 20.43 3.63 -32.15
CA LYS A 29 19.71 4.32 -33.24
C LYS A 29 19.70 5.83 -33.08
N ASN A 30 19.64 6.32 -31.86
CA ASN A 30 19.30 7.71 -31.56
C ASN A 30 20.32 8.41 -30.65
N SER A 31 21.38 7.73 -30.20
CA SER A 31 22.39 8.24 -29.26
C SER A 31 21.86 8.57 -27.87
N TYR A 32 20.60 8.26 -27.56
CA TYR A 32 19.99 8.38 -26.23
C TYR A 32 18.85 7.38 -26.08
N GLU A 33 18.45 7.11 -24.84
CA GLU A 33 17.32 6.22 -24.52
C GLU A 33 16.12 7.01 -24.04
N LEU A 34 14.95 6.64 -24.57
CA LEU A 34 13.65 7.13 -24.12
C LEU A 34 12.69 5.96 -24.07
N TRP A 35 11.93 5.85 -22.98
CA TRP A 35 11.01 4.76 -22.74
C TRP A 35 9.58 5.26 -22.59
N MET A 36 8.63 4.54 -23.17
CA MET A 36 7.22 4.65 -22.81
C MET A 36 6.98 3.77 -21.58
N ILE A 37 6.31 4.33 -20.55
CA ILE A 37 5.90 3.59 -19.36
C ILE A 37 4.38 3.59 -19.33
N THR A 38 3.79 2.40 -19.26
CA THR A 38 2.34 2.22 -19.08
C THR A 38 2.10 1.58 -17.71
N MET A 39 1.34 2.26 -16.87
CA MET A 39 0.99 1.79 -15.54
C MET A 39 -0.31 2.44 -15.08
N HIS A 40 -1.01 1.84 -14.13
CA HIS A 40 -2.12 2.50 -13.46
C HIS A 40 -1.67 3.14 -12.13
N SER A 41 -2.50 4.01 -11.57
CA SER A 41 -2.16 4.78 -10.35
C SER A 41 -1.93 3.93 -9.10
N GLU A 42 -2.34 2.67 -9.11
CA GLU A 42 -2.16 1.74 -8.00
C GLU A 42 -1.00 0.75 -8.20
N THR A 43 -0.13 0.99 -9.17
CA THR A 43 1.04 0.14 -9.41
C THR A 43 2.12 0.37 -8.34
N GLY A 44 2.53 -0.70 -7.66
CA GLY A 44 3.63 -0.69 -6.68
C GLY A 44 3.31 0.03 -5.38
N THR A 45 4.38 0.43 -4.66
CA THR A 45 4.26 1.23 -3.43
C THR A 45 3.76 2.63 -3.77
N ARG A 46 2.66 3.02 -3.18
CA ARG A 46 1.93 4.25 -3.52
C ARG A 46 1.27 4.89 -2.33
N LEU A 47 0.92 6.15 -2.49
CA LEU A 47 0.05 6.86 -1.58
C LEU A 47 -1.38 6.80 -2.12
N MET A 48 -2.32 6.32 -1.30
CA MET A 48 -3.75 6.38 -1.56
C MET A 48 -4.34 7.56 -0.79
N ILE A 49 -5.06 8.43 -1.49
CA ILE A 49 -5.63 9.64 -0.91
C ILE A 49 -7.17 9.59 -0.92
N LYS A 50 -7.78 10.39 -0.08
CA LYS A 50 -9.25 10.45 0.04
C LYS A 50 -9.95 10.76 -1.28
N ALA A 51 -9.33 11.56 -2.17
CA ALA A 51 -9.88 11.90 -3.49
C ALA A 51 -10.13 10.69 -4.40
N MET A 52 -9.57 9.52 -4.10
CA MET A 52 -9.90 8.28 -4.81
C MET A 52 -11.35 7.81 -4.56
N GLN A 53 -11.95 8.20 -3.44
CA GLN A 53 -13.30 7.79 -3.04
C GLN A 53 -14.26 8.97 -2.86
N ASP A 54 -13.75 10.17 -2.60
CA ASP A 54 -14.53 11.39 -2.38
C ASP A 54 -14.13 12.44 -3.43
N PRO A 55 -14.98 12.71 -4.43
CA PRO A 55 -14.65 13.66 -5.50
C PRO A 55 -14.50 15.10 -5.01
N ASN A 56 -14.93 15.41 -3.77
CA ASN A 56 -14.77 16.73 -3.16
C ASN A 56 -13.49 16.87 -2.33
N ALA A 57 -12.75 15.77 -2.11
CA ALA A 57 -11.49 15.80 -1.39
C ALA A 57 -10.37 16.41 -2.25
N PRO A 58 -9.34 17.01 -1.62
CA PRO A 58 -8.21 17.56 -2.36
C PRO A 58 -7.44 16.48 -3.09
N THR A 59 -7.02 16.79 -4.32
CA THR A 59 -6.13 15.98 -5.13
C THR A 59 -4.69 16.03 -4.61
N VAL A 60 -3.84 15.10 -5.02
CA VAL A 60 -2.46 14.96 -4.49
C VAL A 60 -1.61 16.21 -4.67
N ASP A 61 -1.82 16.96 -5.76
CA ASP A 61 -1.14 18.23 -6.05
C ASP A 61 -1.52 19.38 -5.11
N ARG A 62 -2.59 19.21 -4.33
CA ARG A 62 -3.07 20.18 -3.34
C ARG A 62 -2.78 19.79 -1.91
N LEU A 63 -2.23 18.62 -1.68
CA LEU A 63 -1.87 18.18 -0.35
C LEU A 63 -0.50 18.74 0.05
N PRO A 64 -0.32 19.21 1.29
CA PRO A 64 0.96 19.71 1.77
C PRO A 64 2.01 18.60 1.82
N LEU A 65 3.17 18.80 1.20
CA LEU A 65 4.25 17.80 1.16
C LEU A 65 4.75 17.39 2.55
N ASN A 66 4.71 18.28 3.53
CA ASN A 66 5.11 17.97 4.90
C ASN A 66 4.20 16.97 5.62
N GLU A 67 3.04 16.65 5.07
CA GLU A 67 2.21 15.55 5.56
C GLU A 67 2.76 14.16 5.19
N PHE A 68 3.63 14.11 4.20
CA PHE A 68 4.15 12.85 3.66
C PHE A 68 5.66 12.70 3.77
N LEU A 69 6.38 13.81 3.92
CA LEU A 69 7.85 13.83 3.90
C LEU A 69 8.42 14.12 5.28
N ASN A 70 9.54 13.46 5.58
CA ASN A 70 10.31 13.66 6.81
C ASN A 70 9.46 13.48 8.09
N ARG A 71 8.57 12.49 8.08
CA ARG A 71 7.77 12.12 9.23
C ARG A 71 8.36 10.89 9.88
N ASP A 72 8.35 10.85 11.20
CA ASP A 72 8.63 9.63 11.94
C ASP A 72 7.50 8.62 11.70
N ALA A 73 7.84 7.33 11.79
CA ALA A 73 6.87 6.27 11.62
C ALA A 73 7.01 5.24 12.74
N VAL A 74 5.89 4.76 13.22
CA VAL A 74 5.82 3.64 14.16
C VAL A 74 5.37 2.38 13.42
N ILE A 75 6.09 1.28 13.63
CA ILE A 75 5.74 -0.02 13.05
C ILE A 75 4.96 -0.80 14.11
N LEU A 76 3.75 -1.19 13.75
CA LEU A 76 2.89 -2.08 14.52
C LEU A 76 2.98 -3.48 13.93
N ASP A 77 3.61 -4.40 14.66
CA ASP A 77 3.69 -5.80 14.27
C ASP A 77 2.35 -6.51 14.53
N VAL A 78 1.67 -6.85 13.45
CA VAL A 78 0.35 -7.52 13.44
C VAL A 78 0.39 -8.76 12.55
N PRO A 79 1.16 -9.80 12.92
CA PRO A 79 1.38 -10.96 12.06
C PRO A 79 0.06 -11.53 11.57
N CYS A 80 -0.07 -11.65 10.24
CA CYS A 80 -1.28 -12.15 9.62
C CYS A 80 -0.95 -12.83 8.29
N GLY A 81 -1.46 -14.03 8.09
CA GLY A 81 -1.17 -14.84 6.90
C GLY A 81 -2.26 -14.75 5.83
N MET A 82 -2.13 -15.63 4.85
CA MET A 82 -3.05 -15.78 3.73
C MET A 82 -4.51 -15.88 4.17
N ASP A 83 -5.40 -15.13 3.53
CA ASP A 83 -6.84 -15.03 3.80
C ASP A 83 -7.19 -14.60 5.24
N GLY A 84 -6.20 -14.19 6.03
CA GLY A 84 -6.40 -13.72 7.39
C GLY A 84 -6.95 -12.29 7.48
N ALA A 85 -7.31 -11.88 8.70
CA ALA A 85 -7.73 -10.51 8.98
C ALA A 85 -7.08 -10.01 10.28
N VAL A 86 -6.44 -8.85 10.22
CA VAL A 86 -5.89 -8.17 11.39
C VAL A 86 -7.04 -7.68 12.27
N THR A 87 -7.05 -8.11 13.53
CA THR A 87 -8.13 -7.83 14.49
C THR A 87 -7.85 -6.58 15.32
N ALA A 88 -8.88 -6.05 15.98
CA ALA A 88 -8.75 -4.94 16.92
C ALA A 88 -7.81 -5.28 18.09
N GLU A 89 -7.81 -6.53 18.56
CA GLU A 89 -6.93 -6.97 19.64
C GLU A 89 -5.45 -6.95 19.22
N GLN A 90 -5.14 -7.42 18.00
CA GLN A 90 -3.78 -7.36 17.47
C GLN A 90 -3.30 -5.91 17.32
N VAL A 91 -4.14 -5.02 16.79
CA VAL A 91 -3.82 -3.58 16.66
C VAL A 91 -3.56 -2.97 18.03
N ARG A 92 -4.44 -3.21 19.00
CA ARG A 92 -4.32 -2.68 20.36
C ARG A 92 -3.07 -3.19 21.07
N SER A 93 -2.79 -4.48 20.97
CA SER A 93 -1.62 -5.10 21.58
C SER A 93 -0.33 -4.56 20.97
N ALA A 94 -0.26 -4.44 19.64
CA ALA A 94 0.91 -3.89 18.96
C ALA A 94 1.14 -2.42 19.34
N ALA A 95 0.08 -1.61 19.40
CA ALA A 95 0.17 -0.21 19.80
C ALA A 95 0.59 -0.04 21.26
N GLY A 96 0.11 -0.92 22.17
CA GLY A 96 0.50 -0.89 23.57
C GLY A 96 1.97 -1.22 23.85
N ASN A 97 2.64 -1.86 22.91
CA ASN A 97 4.06 -2.20 22.98
C ASN A 97 4.98 -1.24 22.19
N ALA A 98 4.40 -0.26 21.50
CA ALA A 98 5.14 0.66 20.64
C ALA A 98 5.34 2.03 21.32
N ASP A 99 6.46 2.67 21.04
CA ASP A 99 6.73 4.08 21.44
C ASP A 99 6.08 5.02 20.40
N ILE A 100 4.79 5.25 20.57
CA ILE A 100 4.01 6.09 19.66
C ILE A 100 4.14 7.56 20.07
N ARG A 101 4.49 8.40 19.10
CA ARG A 101 4.58 9.85 19.29
C ARG A 101 3.48 10.56 18.49
N LYS A 102 3.14 11.73 18.94
CA LYS A 102 2.16 12.59 18.26
C LYS A 102 2.59 12.88 16.84
N GLY A 103 1.73 12.56 15.90
CA GLY A 103 1.95 12.79 14.49
C GLY A 103 2.74 11.69 13.75
N ASP A 104 3.13 10.59 14.39
CA ASP A 104 3.78 9.48 13.71
C ASP A 104 2.91 8.89 12.60
N ILE A 105 3.53 8.41 11.56
CA ILE A 105 2.89 7.57 10.55
C ILE A 105 2.79 6.15 11.10
N PHE A 106 1.63 5.51 10.97
CA PHE A 106 1.42 4.14 11.40
C PHE A 106 1.67 3.16 10.26
N ILE A 107 2.56 2.19 10.46
CA ILE A 107 2.82 1.11 9.50
C ILE A 107 2.42 -0.22 10.12
N LEU A 108 1.38 -0.86 9.58
CA LEU A 108 1.01 -2.22 9.96
C LEU A 108 1.90 -3.21 9.20
N ARG A 109 2.72 -3.95 9.93
CA ARG A 109 3.56 -5.02 9.39
C ARG A 109 2.92 -6.37 9.67
N THR A 110 2.39 -7.00 8.63
CA THR A 110 1.79 -8.34 8.73
C THR A 110 2.81 -9.45 8.50
N GLY A 111 3.96 -9.14 7.91
CA GLY A 111 4.94 -10.11 7.41
C GLY A 111 4.53 -10.73 6.07
N TRP A 112 3.44 -10.27 5.45
CA TRP A 112 3.00 -10.77 4.15
C TRP A 112 3.95 -10.38 3.01
N GLY A 113 4.55 -9.20 3.10
CA GLY A 113 5.53 -8.70 2.13
C GLY A 113 6.93 -9.29 2.26
N ASP A 114 7.18 -10.08 3.31
CA ASP A 114 8.49 -10.70 3.55
C ASP A 114 8.77 -11.86 2.56
N ASP A 115 10.05 -12.21 2.39
CA ASP A 115 10.50 -13.39 1.63
C ASP A 115 10.11 -13.42 0.14
N GLU A 116 9.87 -12.25 -0.47
CA GLU A 116 9.54 -12.14 -1.89
C GLU A 116 8.37 -13.03 -2.35
N ARG A 117 7.41 -13.31 -1.46
CA ARG A 117 6.25 -14.18 -1.70
C ARG A 117 5.46 -13.83 -2.95
N TYR A 118 5.51 -12.57 -3.38
CA TYR A 118 4.85 -12.15 -4.61
C TYR A 118 5.40 -12.87 -5.85
N LEU A 119 6.69 -13.29 -5.84
CA LEU A 119 7.28 -14.07 -6.94
C LEU A 119 6.72 -15.50 -7.00
N GLU A 120 6.46 -16.11 -5.84
CA GLU A 120 5.94 -17.47 -5.75
C GLU A 120 4.42 -17.51 -5.98
N LEU A 121 3.69 -16.56 -5.44
CA LEU A 121 2.24 -16.57 -5.42
C LEU A 121 1.60 -15.89 -6.64
N GLY A 122 2.35 -15.02 -7.35
CA GLY A 122 1.80 -14.29 -8.49
C GLY A 122 0.51 -13.52 -8.09
N ASP A 123 -0.55 -13.69 -8.87
CA ASP A 123 -1.85 -13.05 -8.61
C ASP A 123 -2.45 -13.40 -7.24
N ALA A 124 -2.15 -14.57 -6.71
CA ALA A 124 -2.65 -14.97 -5.40
C ALA A 124 -2.06 -14.11 -4.28
N TYR A 125 -0.88 -13.51 -4.46
CA TYR A 125 -0.29 -12.60 -3.49
C TYR A 125 -1.21 -11.45 -3.14
N ALA A 126 -1.78 -10.81 -4.13
CA ALA A 126 -2.67 -9.67 -3.91
C ALA A 126 -4.10 -10.09 -3.55
N ARG A 127 -4.63 -11.18 -4.17
CA ARG A 127 -6.02 -11.62 -3.97
C ARG A 127 -6.25 -12.30 -2.62
N ARG A 128 -5.22 -12.98 -2.08
CA ARG A 128 -5.29 -13.79 -0.87
C ARG A 128 -4.44 -13.25 0.27
N GLY A 129 -3.89 -12.06 0.11
CA GLY A 129 -3.20 -11.37 1.20
C GLY A 129 -4.11 -11.10 2.40
N PRO A 130 -3.52 -10.88 3.59
CA PRO A 130 -4.29 -10.48 4.75
C PRO A 130 -4.99 -9.14 4.53
N CYS A 131 -6.12 -8.98 5.18
CA CYS A 131 -6.86 -7.71 5.23
C CYS A 131 -6.90 -7.19 6.67
N ILE A 132 -7.48 -6.02 6.87
CA ILE A 132 -7.86 -5.55 8.20
C ILE A 132 -9.35 -5.80 8.42
N SER A 133 -9.73 -6.32 9.60
CA SER A 133 -11.15 -6.43 9.95
C SER A 133 -11.76 -5.05 10.18
N LYS A 134 -13.09 -4.96 10.13
CA LYS A 134 -13.78 -3.69 10.40
C LYS A 134 -13.41 -3.14 11.78
N GLU A 135 -13.46 -3.99 12.79
CA GLU A 135 -13.10 -3.64 14.17
C GLU A 135 -11.62 -3.27 14.30
N GLY A 136 -10.74 -3.95 13.54
CA GLY A 136 -9.32 -3.61 13.46
C GLY A 136 -9.07 -2.24 12.86
N ALA A 137 -9.78 -1.91 11.80
CA ALA A 137 -9.72 -0.60 11.16
C ALA A 137 -10.25 0.51 12.09
N GLU A 138 -11.38 0.27 12.75
CA GLU A 138 -11.94 1.21 13.73
C GLU A 138 -10.98 1.48 14.88
N GLU A 139 -10.34 0.44 15.41
CA GLU A 139 -9.35 0.57 16.48
C GLU A 139 -8.09 1.32 16.01
N LEU A 140 -7.59 1.03 14.82
CA LEU A 140 -6.47 1.76 14.24
C LEU A 140 -6.81 3.25 14.07
N CYS A 141 -7.98 3.56 13.52
CA CYS A 141 -8.43 4.95 13.36
C CYS A 141 -8.55 5.68 14.70
N ARG A 142 -9.03 5.00 15.77
CA ARG A 142 -9.12 5.57 17.10
C ARG A 142 -7.72 5.93 17.63
N ILE A 143 -6.76 5.01 17.55
CA ILE A 143 -5.38 5.23 18.01
C ILE A 143 -4.72 6.34 17.20
N MET A 144 -4.89 6.34 15.89
CA MET A 144 -4.37 7.39 15.01
C MET A 144 -4.92 8.77 15.39
N HIS A 145 -6.24 8.84 15.65
CA HIS A 145 -6.88 10.10 16.04
C HIS A 145 -6.34 10.63 17.39
N GLU A 146 -6.18 9.75 18.38
CA GLU A 146 -5.62 10.09 19.69
C GLU A 146 -4.18 10.60 19.60
N ASN A 147 -3.42 10.14 18.61
CA ASN A 147 -2.03 10.53 18.37
C ASN A 147 -1.87 11.56 17.24
N GLU A 148 -2.95 12.20 16.79
CA GLU A 148 -2.95 13.19 15.71
C GLU A 148 -2.22 12.72 14.44
N SER A 149 -2.34 11.44 14.12
CA SER A 149 -1.81 10.84 12.90
C SER A 149 -2.81 10.93 11.76
N SER A 150 -2.32 11.24 10.57
CA SER A 150 -3.14 11.35 9.35
C SER A 150 -2.82 10.30 8.29
N LEU A 151 -1.78 9.47 8.51
CA LEU A 151 -1.30 8.55 7.51
C LEU A 151 -1.01 7.17 8.11
N ALA A 152 -1.51 6.14 7.43
CA ALA A 152 -1.19 4.75 7.73
C ALA A 152 -0.78 4.01 6.46
N GLY A 153 0.07 3.02 6.62
CA GLY A 153 0.53 2.13 5.56
C GLY A 153 0.59 0.68 5.99
N SER A 154 0.85 -0.21 5.05
CA SER A 154 1.07 -1.63 5.33
C SER A 154 1.90 -2.32 4.25
N ASP A 155 2.34 -3.53 4.54
CA ASP A 155 3.06 -4.44 3.66
C ASP A 155 2.14 -5.32 2.80
N VAL A 156 0.82 -5.06 2.81
CA VAL A 156 -0.15 -5.79 2.00
C VAL A 156 -0.55 -4.98 0.77
N ALA A 157 -0.97 -5.66 -0.29
CA ALA A 157 -1.42 -5.01 -1.52
C ALA A 157 -2.71 -4.21 -1.32
N TYR A 158 -3.64 -4.72 -0.50
CA TYR A 158 -4.95 -4.12 -0.22
C TYR A 158 -5.38 -4.36 1.22
N TRP A 159 -5.98 -3.35 1.85
CA TRP A 159 -6.50 -3.43 3.21
C TRP A 159 -7.87 -4.10 3.28
N GLY A 160 -8.62 -4.10 2.20
CA GLY A 160 -9.92 -4.75 2.08
C GLY A 160 -9.87 -6.10 1.36
N ARG A 161 -10.88 -6.95 1.56
CA ARG A 161 -11.05 -8.14 0.74
C ARG A 161 -11.65 -7.76 -0.61
N GLY A 162 -10.95 -8.11 -1.69
CA GLY A 162 -11.37 -7.83 -3.05
C GLY A 162 -12.66 -8.53 -3.50
N ASP A 163 -13.12 -9.52 -2.75
CA ASP A 163 -14.36 -10.27 -3.00
C ASP A 163 -15.66 -9.46 -2.80
N LYS A 164 -15.59 -8.29 -2.16
CA LYS A 164 -16.74 -7.40 -1.95
C LYS A 164 -16.96 -6.38 -3.06
N TYR A 165 -16.10 -6.34 -4.06
CA TYR A 165 -16.16 -5.37 -5.17
C TYR A 165 -16.35 -6.03 -6.53
N GLN A 166 -16.83 -7.28 -6.56
CA GLN A 166 -17.28 -7.99 -7.78
C GLN A 166 -18.76 -7.79 -8.04
#